data_044ba0a61276f26648f56f73c2c9a321
#
_entry.id   044ba0a61276f26648f56f73c2c9a321
#
_cell.length_a   1.000
_cell.length_b   1.000
_cell.length_c   1.000
_cell.angle_alpha   90.00
_cell.angle_beta   90.00
_cell.angle_gamma   90.00
#
_symmetry.space_group_name_H-M   'P 1'
#
loop_
_entity.id
_entity.type
_entity.pdbx_description
1 polymer ?
#
loop_
_entity_poly.entity_id
_entity_poly.type
_entity_poly.pdbx_seq_one_letter_code
_entity_poly.pdbx_strand_id
1 'polypeptide(L)'
;MKRFGTFCLFAILIGAVSMASVQSQSPKRQLELFYVDVEGGAATLIVTPAGESILVDAGWPGFDGRDAKRIEAAMKAANITQIDHMIITHYHVDHFGGVPELAKRVKIGKFYDHGPMTSLEEDKDFPNKYAAYQAAAGGKTNTLSPGSTIEL
;
A
#
# COMPACT_ATOMS: atom_id res chain seq x y z
N MET A 1 -53.05 -22.18 -73.37
CA MET A 1 -53.16 -21.36 -72.12
C MET A 1 -51.91 -21.62 -71.28
N LYS A 2 -50.90 -20.72 -71.30
CA LYS A 2 -49.64 -20.86 -70.55
C LYS A 2 -49.67 -19.86 -69.41
N ARG A 3 -49.61 -20.36 -68.16
CA ARG A 3 -49.55 -19.53 -66.96
C ARG A 3 -48.07 -19.26 -66.64
N PHE A 4 -47.65 -18.00 -66.67
CA PHE A 4 -46.37 -17.55 -66.20
C PHE A 4 -46.46 -17.30 -64.66
N GLY A 5 -45.65 -18.01 -63.90
CA GLY A 5 -45.49 -17.81 -62.48
C GLY A 5 -44.36 -16.83 -62.22
N THR A 6 -44.71 -15.74 -61.58
CA THR A 6 -43.74 -14.69 -61.13
C THR A 6 -43.07 -15.13 -59.85
N PHE A 7 -41.77 -15.37 -59.86
CA PHE A 7 -40.98 -15.61 -58.66
C PHE A 7 -40.50 -14.28 -58.09
N CYS A 8 -41.05 -13.90 -56.92
CA CYS A 8 -40.50 -12.78 -56.15
C CYS A 8 -39.29 -13.23 -55.32
N LEU A 9 -38.11 -12.77 -55.69
CA LEU A 9 -36.91 -12.92 -54.86
C LEU A 9 -36.96 -11.90 -53.70
N PHE A 10 -37.10 -12.39 -52.50
CA PHE A 10 -36.88 -11.59 -51.29
C PHE A 10 -35.39 -11.59 -50.92
N ALA A 11 -34.72 -10.48 -51.15
CA ALA A 11 -33.34 -10.29 -50.68
C ALA A 11 -33.38 -9.86 -49.22
N ILE A 12 -32.94 -10.74 -48.31
CA ILE A 12 -32.78 -10.43 -46.90
C ILE A 12 -31.40 -9.76 -46.74
N LEU A 13 -31.41 -8.45 -46.45
CA LEU A 13 -30.21 -7.69 -46.14
C LEU A 13 -29.89 -7.91 -44.63
N ILE A 14 -28.94 -8.77 -44.31
CA ILE A 14 -28.43 -8.97 -42.98
C ILE A 14 -27.43 -7.84 -42.68
N GLY A 15 -27.88 -6.80 -41.99
CA GLY A 15 -27.03 -5.73 -41.46
C GLY A 15 -26.13 -6.28 -40.34
N ALA A 16 -24.83 -6.39 -40.55
CA ALA A 16 -23.87 -6.68 -39.49
C ALA A 16 -23.75 -5.49 -38.57
N VAL A 17 -24.37 -5.53 -37.40
CA VAL A 17 -24.15 -4.56 -36.33
C VAL A 17 -22.79 -4.88 -35.71
N SER A 18 -21.76 -4.13 -36.07
CA SER A 18 -20.47 -4.12 -35.36
C SER A 18 -20.68 -3.59 -33.96
N MET A 19 -20.75 -4.47 -32.96
CA MET A 19 -20.65 -4.07 -31.55
C MET A 19 -19.19 -3.63 -31.30
N ALA A 20 -18.94 -2.32 -31.37
CA ALA A 20 -17.73 -1.75 -30.83
C ALA A 20 -17.75 -1.99 -29.33
N SER A 21 -16.87 -2.88 -28.82
CA SER A 21 -16.64 -3.06 -27.41
C SER A 21 -16.07 -1.75 -26.84
N VAL A 22 -16.91 -1.01 -26.13
CA VAL A 22 -16.45 0.13 -25.31
C VAL A 22 -15.61 -0.47 -24.20
N GLN A 23 -14.30 -0.46 -24.40
CA GLN A 23 -13.35 -0.85 -23.37
C GLN A 23 -13.41 0.22 -22.31
N SER A 24 -14.11 -0.05 -21.20
CA SER A 24 -14.12 0.79 -20.03
C SER A 24 -12.67 0.83 -19.51
N GLN A 25 -12.00 1.94 -19.75
CA GLN A 25 -10.71 2.18 -19.09
C GLN A 25 -11.04 2.39 -17.61
N SER A 26 -10.60 1.46 -16.76
CA SER A 26 -10.62 1.69 -15.32
C SER A 26 -9.95 3.03 -15.04
N PRO A 27 -10.55 3.89 -14.22
CA PRO A 27 -9.93 5.18 -13.92
C PRO A 27 -8.52 4.92 -13.39
N LYS A 28 -7.51 5.56 -14.00
CA LYS A 28 -6.13 5.46 -13.52
C LYS A 28 -6.11 5.96 -12.08
N ARG A 29 -5.69 5.11 -11.15
CA ARG A 29 -5.48 5.50 -9.77
C ARG A 29 -4.44 6.63 -9.76
N GLN A 30 -4.65 7.63 -8.93
CA GLN A 30 -3.68 8.71 -8.71
C GLN A 30 -2.68 8.28 -7.64
N LEU A 31 -1.58 9.00 -7.51
CA LEU A 31 -0.73 8.91 -6.34
C LEU A 31 -1.50 9.49 -5.15
N GLU A 32 -1.69 8.69 -4.13
CA GLU A 32 -2.43 9.08 -2.91
C GLU A 32 -1.47 9.15 -1.74
N LEU A 33 -1.51 10.24 -0.98
CA LEU A 33 -0.74 10.43 0.25
C LEU A 33 -1.68 10.68 1.42
N PHE A 34 -1.54 9.86 2.46
CA PHE A 34 -2.29 9.96 3.71
C PHE A 34 -1.33 10.31 4.83
N TYR A 35 -1.43 11.51 5.35
CA TYR A 35 -0.71 11.91 6.56
C TYR A 35 -1.53 11.47 7.77
N VAL A 36 -1.06 10.43 8.45
CA VAL A 36 -1.78 9.86 9.59
C VAL A 36 -1.46 10.66 10.83
N ASP A 37 -2.49 11.12 11.53
CA ASP A 37 -2.34 11.83 12.80
C ASP A 37 -1.90 10.86 13.90
N VAL A 38 -0.63 10.93 14.28
CA VAL A 38 0.00 10.14 15.36
C VAL A 38 0.49 11.01 16.51
N GLU A 39 -0.03 12.25 16.60
CA GLU A 39 0.16 13.15 17.76
C GLU A 39 1.64 13.39 18.13
N GLY A 40 2.39 13.99 17.23
CA GLY A 40 3.78 14.41 17.44
C GLY A 40 4.85 13.43 16.99
N GLY A 41 4.43 12.25 16.46
CA GLY A 41 5.31 11.35 15.73
C GLY A 41 5.14 11.49 14.21
N ALA A 42 5.50 10.44 13.47
CA ALA A 42 5.29 10.39 12.02
C ALA A 42 4.66 9.08 11.57
N ALA A 43 3.74 9.17 10.61
CA ALA A 43 3.26 8.05 9.81
C ALA A 43 2.66 8.60 8.50
N THR A 44 3.23 8.21 7.38
CA THR A 44 2.73 8.64 6.06
C THR A 44 2.51 7.41 5.18
N LEU A 45 1.27 7.18 4.79
CA LEU A 45 0.93 6.13 3.84
C LEU A 45 0.88 6.72 2.43
N ILE A 46 1.60 6.10 1.52
CA ILE A 46 1.67 6.44 0.10
C ILE A 46 1.12 5.26 -0.68
N VAL A 47 0.18 5.51 -1.60
CA VAL A 47 -0.32 4.48 -2.52
C VAL A 47 -0.06 4.92 -3.95
N THR A 48 0.69 4.10 -4.68
CA THR A 48 1.09 4.41 -6.06
C THR A 48 -0.08 4.24 -7.04
N PRO A 49 0.00 4.81 -8.24
CA PRO A 49 -0.97 4.53 -9.30
C PRO A 49 -1.07 3.05 -9.70
N ALA A 50 0.00 2.27 -9.48
CA ALA A 50 0.02 0.84 -9.69
C ALA A 50 -0.68 0.04 -8.56
N GLY A 51 -0.94 0.70 -7.43
CA GLY A 51 -1.60 0.11 -6.26
C GLY A 51 -0.65 -0.40 -5.19
N GLU A 52 0.66 -0.22 -5.36
CA GLU A 52 1.62 -0.55 -4.31
C GLU A 52 1.57 0.46 -3.17
N SER A 53 1.80 -0.03 -1.97
CA SER A 53 1.67 0.72 -0.73
C SER A 53 3.00 0.86 0.00
N ILE A 54 3.32 2.09 0.39
CA ILE A 54 4.52 2.42 1.15
C ILE A 54 4.06 3.11 2.43
N LEU A 55 4.46 2.60 3.58
CA LEU A 55 4.29 3.30 4.85
C LEU A 55 5.66 3.82 5.32
N VAL A 56 5.76 5.11 5.52
CA VAL A 56 6.94 5.78 6.08
C VAL A 56 6.64 6.11 7.53
N ASP A 57 7.35 5.47 8.44
CA ASP A 57 7.17 5.49 9.89
C ASP A 57 5.80 4.97 10.36
N ALA A 58 5.65 4.70 11.66
CA ALA A 58 4.48 4.04 12.23
C ALA A 58 4.00 4.63 13.56
N GLY A 59 4.50 5.80 13.94
CA GLY A 59 4.11 6.49 15.15
C GLY A 59 4.58 5.81 16.44
N TRP A 60 3.87 6.10 17.52
CA TRP A 60 4.16 5.67 18.90
C TRP A 60 3.67 4.24 19.17
N PRO A 61 4.35 3.52 20.07
CA PRO A 61 3.80 2.31 20.68
C PRO A 61 2.79 2.66 21.77
N GLY A 62 1.97 1.71 22.16
CA GLY A 62 1.04 1.87 23.28
C GLY A 62 -0.23 2.64 22.94
N PHE A 63 -0.75 3.39 23.90
CA PHE A 63 -2.03 4.10 23.75
C PHE A 63 -3.16 3.20 23.24
N ASP A 64 -3.19 1.94 23.70
CA ASP A 64 -4.14 0.93 23.24
C ASP A 64 -4.10 0.72 21.71
N GLY A 65 -2.91 0.80 21.09
CA GLY A 65 -2.71 0.67 19.65
C GLY A 65 -3.33 1.79 18.83
N ARG A 66 -3.42 3.00 19.38
CA ARG A 66 -4.02 4.17 18.73
C ARG A 66 -3.47 4.40 17.32
N ASP A 67 -2.14 4.47 17.20
CA ASP A 67 -1.50 4.82 15.94
C ASP A 67 -1.63 3.70 14.91
N ALA A 68 -1.48 2.45 15.33
CA ALA A 68 -1.74 1.29 14.48
C ALA A 68 -3.20 1.27 13.96
N LYS A 69 -4.18 1.60 14.82
CA LYS A 69 -5.61 1.71 14.41
C LYS A 69 -5.83 2.86 13.43
N ARG A 70 -5.15 4.00 13.60
CA ARG A 70 -5.24 5.14 12.68
C ARG A 70 -4.62 4.81 11.32
N ILE A 71 -3.48 4.10 11.30
CA ILE A 71 -2.87 3.60 10.06
C ILE A 71 -3.81 2.61 9.36
N GLU A 72 -4.42 1.66 10.07
CA GLU A 72 -5.44 0.76 9.48
C GLU A 72 -6.64 1.52 8.89
N ALA A 73 -7.08 2.60 9.53
CA ALA A 73 -8.14 3.44 9.01
C ALA A 73 -7.72 4.13 7.69
N ALA A 74 -6.49 4.63 7.60
CA ALA A 74 -5.93 5.19 6.37
C ALA A 74 -5.82 4.12 5.26
N MET A 75 -5.36 2.91 5.59
CA MET A 75 -5.32 1.78 4.65
C MET A 75 -6.71 1.44 4.12
N LYS A 76 -7.72 1.42 4.98
CA LYS A 76 -9.11 1.19 4.58
C LYS A 76 -9.62 2.30 3.67
N ALA A 77 -9.33 3.56 3.97
CA ALA A 77 -9.69 4.71 3.13
C ALA A 77 -9.01 4.62 1.75
N ALA A 78 -7.76 4.16 1.71
CA ALA A 78 -6.99 3.90 0.49
C ALA A 78 -7.41 2.62 -0.25
N ASN A 79 -8.33 1.82 0.31
CA ASN A 79 -8.75 0.52 -0.23
C ASN A 79 -7.56 -0.44 -0.48
N ILE A 80 -6.65 -0.54 0.50
CA ILE A 80 -5.53 -1.49 0.51
C ILE A 80 -5.65 -2.41 1.74
N THR A 81 -5.10 -3.62 1.64
CA THR A 81 -5.19 -4.66 2.67
C THR A 81 -3.85 -5.06 3.27
N GLN A 82 -2.76 -4.57 2.71
CA GLN A 82 -1.39 -4.82 3.18
C GLN A 82 -0.53 -3.58 2.96
N ILE A 83 0.63 -3.54 3.59
CA ILE A 83 1.71 -2.59 3.34
C ILE A 83 2.80 -3.36 2.60
N ASP A 84 3.13 -2.96 1.36
CA ASP A 84 4.14 -3.64 0.57
C ASP A 84 5.55 -3.27 1.03
N HIS A 85 5.76 -2.01 1.39
CA HIS A 85 7.03 -1.44 1.80
C HIS A 85 6.88 -0.61 3.07
N MET A 86 7.54 -1.02 4.16
CA MET A 86 7.65 -0.29 5.41
C MET A 86 9.02 0.37 5.47
N ILE A 87 9.07 1.68 5.57
CA ILE A 87 10.31 2.46 5.67
C ILE A 87 10.37 3.12 7.04
N ILE A 88 11.44 2.88 7.79
CA ILE A 88 11.75 3.57 9.03
C ILE A 88 12.83 4.61 8.75
N THR A 89 12.48 5.88 8.97
CA THR A 89 13.38 7.00 8.72
C THR A 89 14.49 7.06 9.75
N HIS A 90 14.17 6.82 11.01
CA HIS A 90 15.11 6.75 12.14
C HIS A 90 14.46 6.10 13.36
N TYR A 91 15.25 5.82 14.40
CA TYR A 91 14.80 5.01 15.54
C TYR A 91 14.38 5.83 16.77
N HIS A 92 13.86 7.04 16.62
CA HIS A 92 13.09 7.63 17.72
C HIS A 92 11.74 6.91 17.86
N VAL A 93 11.31 6.74 19.10
CA VAL A 93 10.18 5.85 19.43
C VAL A 93 8.85 6.27 18.77
N ASP A 94 8.68 7.53 18.48
CA ASP A 94 7.52 8.12 17.79
C ASP A 94 7.52 7.92 16.27
N HIS A 95 8.55 7.24 15.74
CA HIS A 95 8.68 6.86 14.35
C HIS A 95 8.58 5.34 14.13
N PHE A 96 9.39 4.55 14.86
CA PHE A 96 9.41 3.10 14.67
C PHE A 96 8.65 2.30 15.71
N GLY A 97 8.29 2.93 16.83
CA GLY A 97 7.75 2.25 18.01
C GLY A 97 6.38 1.60 17.77
N GLY A 98 5.58 2.12 16.85
CA GLY A 98 4.28 1.56 16.48
C GLY A 98 4.35 0.29 15.62
N VAL A 99 5.51 -0.03 15.03
CA VAL A 99 5.67 -1.17 14.11
C VAL A 99 5.27 -2.52 14.72
N PRO A 100 5.69 -2.88 15.95
CA PRO A 100 5.33 -4.17 16.55
C PRO A 100 3.82 -4.37 16.75
N GLU A 101 3.09 -3.29 17.04
CA GLU A 101 1.62 -3.35 17.19
C GLU A 101 0.95 -3.40 15.81
N LEU A 102 1.43 -2.63 14.86
CA LEU A 102 0.92 -2.62 13.50
C LEU A 102 1.10 -3.99 12.81
N ALA A 103 2.27 -4.61 12.94
CA ALA A 103 2.57 -5.90 12.33
C ALA A 103 1.72 -7.08 12.86
N LYS A 104 1.08 -6.92 14.03
CA LYS A 104 0.09 -7.88 14.54
C LYS A 104 -1.29 -7.73 13.88
N ARG A 105 -1.54 -6.61 13.22
CA ARG A 105 -2.86 -6.21 12.69
C ARG A 105 -2.92 -6.29 11.18
N VAL A 106 -1.81 -5.95 10.51
CA VAL A 106 -1.73 -5.90 9.05
C VAL A 106 -0.50 -6.65 8.56
N LYS A 107 -0.60 -7.18 7.35
CA LYS A 107 0.55 -7.79 6.68
C LYS A 107 1.48 -6.69 6.18
N ILE A 108 2.78 -6.84 6.48
CA ILE A 108 3.84 -5.96 5.97
C ILE A 108 4.80 -6.82 5.13
N GLY A 109 5.10 -6.38 3.93
CA GLY A 109 5.91 -7.11 2.95
C GLY A 109 7.40 -6.99 3.23
N LYS A 110 7.98 -5.86 2.91
CA LYS A 110 9.42 -5.60 3.05
C LYS A 110 9.65 -4.47 4.05
N PHE A 111 10.72 -4.59 4.82
CA PHE A 111 11.15 -3.55 5.76
C PHE A 111 12.45 -2.93 5.28
N TYR A 112 12.54 -1.61 5.45
CA TYR A 112 13.70 -0.79 5.09
C TYR A 112 14.02 0.17 6.24
N ASP A 113 15.30 0.31 6.54
CA ASP A 113 15.83 1.21 7.55
C ASP A 113 17.25 1.66 7.22
N HIS A 114 17.88 2.46 8.08
CA HIS A 114 19.24 2.92 7.89
C HIS A 114 20.33 1.95 8.44
N GLY A 115 19.95 0.73 8.80
CA GLY A 115 20.85 -0.30 9.32
C GLY A 115 20.82 -0.43 10.84
N PRO A 116 21.59 -1.40 11.38
CA PRO A 116 21.52 -1.76 12.78
C PRO A 116 22.05 -0.66 13.69
N MET A 117 21.41 -0.53 14.86
CA MET A 117 21.79 0.37 15.92
C MET A 117 21.72 -0.34 17.28
N THR A 118 22.68 -0.08 18.18
CA THR A 118 22.79 -0.80 19.46
C THR A 118 22.33 0.02 20.67
N SER A 119 22.34 1.34 20.55
CA SER A 119 21.96 2.25 21.63
C SER A 119 21.48 3.58 21.06
N LEU A 120 20.66 4.27 21.82
CA LEU A 120 20.24 5.66 21.62
C LEU A 120 20.43 6.38 22.94
N GLU A 121 21.20 7.46 22.96
CA GLU A 121 21.64 8.11 24.22
C GLU A 121 20.46 8.59 25.07
N GLU A 122 19.45 9.14 24.42
CA GLU A 122 18.22 9.68 25.03
C GLU A 122 17.19 8.60 25.39
N ASP A 123 17.34 7.36 24.93
CA ASP A 123 16.39 6.27 25.21
C ASP A 123 17.10 5.02 25.76
N LYS A 124 17.16 4.91 27.07
CA LYS A 124 17.80 3.76 27.75
C LYS A 124 17.10 2.42 27.47
N ASP A 125 15.81 2.43 27.07
CA ASP A 125 15.05 1.24 26.72
C ASP A 125 15.12 0.93 25.22
N PHE A 126 15.90 1.69 24.48
CA PHE A 126 16.09 1.49 23.03
C PHE A 126 16.41 0.04 22.63
N PRO A 127 17.33 -0.69 23.31
CA PRO A 127 17.65 -2.06 22.91
C PRO A 127 16.42 -2.99 22.90
N ASN A 128 15.51 -2.85 23.86
CA ASN A 128 14.28 -3.67 23.92
C ASN A 128 13.29 -3.26 22.81
N LYS A 129 13.12 -1.97 22.57
CA LYS A 129 12.24 -1.46 21.51
C LYS A 129 12.76 -1.87 20.13
N TYR A 130 14.07 -1.76 19.91
CA TYR A 130 14.71 -2.19 18.68
C TYR A 130 14.59 -3.72 18.45
N ALA A 131 14.77 -4.51 19.50
CA ALA A 131 14.55 -5.96 19.43
C ALA A 131 13.10 -6.31 19.06
N ALA A 132 12.11 -5.58 19.60
CA ALA A 132 10.72 -5.76 19.25
C ALA A 132 10.43 -5.41 17.77
N TYR A 133 11.02 -4.33 17.26
CA TYR A 133 10.98 -3.96 15.85
C TYR A 133 11.59 -5.05 14.96
N GLN A 134 12.81 -5.51 15.28
CA GLN A 134 13.48 -6.55 14.53
C GLN A 134 12.67 -7.86 14.52
N ALA A 135 12.04 -8.22 15.64
CA ALA A 135 11.15 -9.37 15.71
C ALA A 135 9.92 -9.20 14.79
N ALA A 136 9.33 -8.00 14.75
CA ALA A 136 8.21 -7.69 13.86
C ALA A 136 8.60 -7.76 12.39
N ALA A 137 9.85 -7.38 12.05
CA ALA A 137 10.41 -7.50 10.70
C ALA A 137 10.89 -8.94 10.36
N GLY A 138 10.72 -9.90 11.28
CA GLY A 138 11.20 -11.27 11.11
C GLY A 138 12.73 -11.37 11.02
N GLY A 139 13.46 -10.41 11.58
CA GLY A 139 14.91 -10.31 11.51
C GLY A 139 15.45 -9.97 10.10
N LYS A 140 14.60 -9.49 9.20
CA LYS A 140 14.94 -9.20 7.80
C LYS A 140 14.59 -7.76 7.46
N THR A 141 15.56 -6.88 7.55
CA THR A 141 15.44 -5.50 7.07
C THR A 141 16.43 -5.25 5.93
N ASN A 142 16.09 -4.33 5.05
CA ASN A 142 16.93 -3.88 3.95
C ASN A 142 17.51 -2.52 4.34
N THR A 143 18.84 -2.44 4.46
CA THR A 143 19.49 -1.17 4.78
C THR A 143 19.48 -0.25 3.56
N LEU A 144 18.98 0.96 3.74
CA LEU A 144 19.02 2.03 2.75
C LEU A 144 20.19 2.98 3.05
N SER A 145 20.88 3.39 2.00
CA SER A 145 21.93 4.42 2.02
C SER A 145 21.55 5.54 1.07
N PRO A 146 22.13 6.74 1.17
CA PRO A 146 21.91 7.80 0.20
C PRO A 146 22.15 7.32 -1.22
N GLY A 147 21.14 7.51 -2.10
CA GLY A 147 21.16 7.02 -3.47
C GLY A 147 20.57 5.62 -3.69
N SER A 148 20.16 4.90 -2.63
CA SER A 148 19.42 3.64 -2.77
C SER A 148 18.07 3.88 -3.45
N THR A 149 17.62 2.89 -4.22
CA THR A 149 16.30 2.86 -4.85
C THR A 149 15.49 1.66 -4.35
N ILE A 150 14.18 1.83 -4.29
CA ILE A 150 13.24 0.74 -4.02
C ILE A 150 12.45 0.52 -5.32
N GLU A 151 12.50 -0.71 -5.81
CA GLU A 151 11.67 -1.12 -6.96
C GLU A 151 10.21 -1.23 -6.50
N LEU A 152 9.30 -0.54 -7.22
CA LEU A 152 7.86 -0.46 -6.99
C LEU A 152 7.09 -1.08 -8.15
#